data_530d314fd0c93580e129f842e7073935
#
_entry.id   530d314fd0c93580e129f842e7073935
#
_cell.length_a   1.000
_cell.length_b   1.000
_cell.length_c   1.000
_cell.angle_alpha   90.00
_cell.angle_beta   90.00
_cell.angle_gamma   90.00
#
_symmetry.space_group_name_H-M   'P 1'
#
loop_
_entity.id
_entity.type
_entity.pdbx_description
1 polymer ?
#
loop_
_entity_poly.entity_id
_entity_poly.type
_entity_poly.pdbx_seq_one_letter_code
_entity_poly.pdbx_strand_id
1 'polypeptide(L)'
;MTLIKSISGIRGTIGGPTGDTLNPLDIVKFTSAYATFIRKTSKSNKIVVGRDARISGEMVKNVVCGTLMGMGFDVINIGLATTPTTELAVRWSGADGGIIITASHNPRQWNALKLLNSEGEFLTKADGNEVLDIAEREAFEYADVDNLGHYSEDNTFNKRHIDSVLALKLVDVDAIKAAHFKVCVDAINSVGGVILPELLDALGVEHKFLNAEPTGDFAHNPEPLEKNLSGIMGEMAAGGFDLGIVVDPDVDRLAFICEDGKMFGEEYTLVSVADYVLSHTVGNTVSNLGSTRALRDVTEKHGGVYTAAAVGEVNVTTKMKEVGAVIGGEGNGGVIYPESHYGRDALVGIALFLSSLAHKKCTASELRASFPNYFVAKNRIDLTPSTDVDAILEKVKELYKNEQINDIDGVKIDFPDKWVHLRKSNTEPIIRVYSEAHTMEEADALGKELMKVVYDMQ
;
A
#
# COMPACT_ATOMS: atom_id res chain seq x y z
N MET A 1 -11.83 -20.07 9.18
CA MET A 1 -12.42 -18.92 8.44
C MET A 1 -11.32 -17.96 8.05
N THR A 2 -11.18 -17.67 6.75
CA THR A 2 -10.19 -16.71 6.21
C THR A 2 -10.83 -15.51 5.54
N LEU A 3 -12.18 -15.51 5.37
CA LEU A 3 -12.90 -14.38 4.77
C LEU A 3 -12.89 -13.19 5.73
N ILE A 4 -12.18 -12.14 5.32
CA ILE A 4 -12.06 -10.89 6.05
C ILE A 4 -12.87 -9.83 5.29
N LYS A 5 -13.84 -9.27 5.96
CA LYS A 5 -14.71 -8.20 5.47
C LYS A 5 -14.25 -6.90 6.14
N SER A 6 -13.56 -6.05 5.40
CA SER A 6 -13.00 -4.81 5.94
C SER A 6 -13.27 -3.61 5.02
N ILE A 7 -13.07 -2.43 5.54
CA ILE A 7 -13.16 -1.19 4.77
C ILE A 7 -12.15 -1.12 3.61
N SER A 8 -11.02 -1.82 3.75
CA SER A 8 -9.99 -1.90 2.69
C SER A 8 -10.27 -3.00 1.66
N GLY A 9 -11.47 -3.58 1.67
CA GLY A 9 -11.92 -4.61 0.74
C GLY A 9 -12.27 -5.94 1.39
N ILE A 10 -12.74 -6.84 0.56
CA ILE A 10 -13.17 -8.19 0.90
C ILE A 10 -12.07 -9.15 0.47
N ARG A 11 -11.39 -9.81 1.41
CA ARG A 11 -10.27 -10.70 1.12
C ARG A 11 -10.45 -12.07 1.76
N GLY A 12 -9.87 -13.08 1.14
CA GLY A 12 -9.89 -14.44 1.68
C GLY A 12 -9.02 -15.39 0.87
N THR A 13 -8.80 -16.59 1.39
CA THR A 13 -8.22 -17.67 0.60
C THR A 13 -9.24 -18.15 -0.43
N ILE A 14 -8.76 -18.49 -1.62
CA ILE A 14 -9.63 -18.97 -2.72
C ILE A 14 -9.99 -20.43 -2.48
N GLY A 15 -11.28 -20.76 -2.68
CA GLY A 15 -11.84 -22.09 -2.49
C GLY A 15 -12.32 -22.35 -1.05
N GLY A 16 -12.99 -23.49 -0.85
CA GLY A 16 -13.55 -23.86 0.44
C GLY A 16 -15.02 -23.47 0.63
N PRO A 17 -15.57 -23.56 1.87
CA PRO A 17 -16.98 -23.30 2.14
C PRO A 17 -17.36 -21.82 1.93
N THR A 18 -18.59 -21.61 1.47
CA THR A 18 -19.20 -20.27 1.33
C THR A 18 -19.26 -19.57 2.69
N GLY A 19 -18.87 -18.30 2.71
CA GLY A 19 -18.83 -17.47 3.92
C GLY A 19 -17.59 -17.65 4.79
N ASP A 20 -16.77 -18.68 4.56
CA ASP A 20 -15.53 -18.93 5.29
C ASP A 20 -14.28 -18.49 4.52
N THR A 21 -14.38 -18.43 3.21
CA THR A 21 -13.32 -18.14 2.26
C THR A 21 -13.87 -17.25 1.14
N LEU A 22 -12.99 -16.74 0.27
CA LEU A 22 -13.43 -15.99 -0.90
C LEU A 22 -13.71 -16.97 -2.06
N ASN A 23 -14.99 -17.27 -2.31
CA ASN A 23 -15.46 -18.16 -3.37
C ASN A 23 -16.39 -17.43 -4.35
N PRO A 24 -16.80 -18.04 -5.48
CA PRO A 24 -17.61 -17.36 -6.48
C PRO A 24 -18.93 -16.76 -5.95
N LEU A 25 -19.60 -17.38 -4.99
CA LEU A 25 -20.84 -16.84 -4.41
C LEU A 25 -20.58 -15.59 -3.58
N ASP A 26 -19.50 -15.60 -2.79
CA ASP A 26 -19.07 -14.42 -2.03
C ASP A 26 -18.67 -13.28 -2.98
N ILE A 27 -17.96 -13.58 -4.08
CA ILE A 27 -17.59 -12.58 -5.09
C ILE A 27 -18.84 -11.94 -5.71
N VAL A 28 -19.83 -12.73 -6.12
CA VAL A 28 -21.12 -12.21 -6.63
C VAL A 28 -21.78 -11.32 -5.59
N LYS A 29 -21.90 -11.81 -4.35
CA LYS A 29 -22.57 -11.10 -3.25
C LYS A 29 -21.97 -9.71 -3.00
N PHE A 30 -20.64 -9.64 -2.81
CA PHE A 30 -19.98 -8.37 -2.51
C PHE A 30 -19.87 -7.45 -3.72
N THR A 31 -19.74 -7.98 -4.93
CA THR A 31 -19.77 -7.17 -6.17
C THR A 31 -21.15 -6.56 -6.37
N SER A 32 -22.23 -7.33 -6.15
CA SER A 32 -23.61 -6.82 -6.25
C SER A 32 -23.91 -5.74 -5.21
N ALA A 33 -23.43 -5.94 -3.98
CA ALA A 33 -23.57 -4.94 -2.91
C ALA A 33 -22.82 -3.65 -3.23
N TYR A 34 -21.58 -3.75 -3.71
CA TYR A 34 -20.80 -2.61 -4.17
C TYR A 34 -21.47 -1.87 -5.33
N ALA A 35 -21.95 -2.58 -6.36
CA ALA A 35 -22.67 -1.99 -7.48
C ALA A 35 -23.93 -1.26 -7.02
N THR A 36 -24.67 -1.82 -6.05
CA THR A 36 -25.84 -1.16 -5.44
C THR A 36 -25.46 0.10 -4.70
N PHE A 37 -24.35 0.10 -3.96
CA PHE A 37 -23.82 1.29 -3.29
C PHE A 37 -23.45 2.38 -4.31
N ILE A 38 -22.65 2.05 -5.33
CA ILE A 38 -22.19 2.99 -6.37
C ILE A 38 -23.37 3.60 -7.12
N ARG A 39 -24.43 2.82 -7.39
CA ARG A 39 -25.62 3.28 -8.13
C ARG A 39 -26.27 4.51 -7.50
N LYS A 40 -26.16 4.71 -6.17
CA LYS A 40 -26.76 5.86 -5.47
C LYS A 40 -26.21 7.21 -5.95
N THR A 41 -24.96 7.23 -6.42
CA THR A 41 -24.26 8.44 -6.87
C THR A 41 -23.76 8.36 -8.31
N SER A 42 -24.10 7.28 -9.02
CA SER A 42 -23.66 6.99 -10.40
C SER A 42 -24.10 8.10 -11.36
N LYS A 43 -23.18 8.45 -12.27
CA LYS A 43 -23.39 9.46 -13.33
C LYS A 43 -23.05 8.91 -14.71
N SER A 44 -22.08 8.00 -14.79
CA SER A 44 -21.56 7.46 -16.04
C SER A 44 -22.00 6.02 -16.28
N ASN A 45 -22.47 5.35 -15.26
CA ASN A 45 -22.82 3.93 -15.23
C ASN A 45 -21.63 3.00 -15.59
N LYS A 46 -20.38 3.44 -15.32
CA LYS A 46 -19.16 2.73 -15.66
C LYS A 46 -18.39 2.33 -14.40
N ILE A 47 -17.82 1.12 -14.42
CA ILE A 47 -16.92 0.62 -13.40
C ILE A 47 -15.65 0.08 -14.05
N VAL A 48 -14.49 0.52 -13.55
CA VAL A 48 -13.17 0.01 -13.97
C VAL A 48 -12.85 -1.25 -13.19
N VAL A 49 -12.27 -2.27 -13.86
CA VAL A 49 -11.78 -3.49 -13.23
C VAL A 49 -10.33 -3.72 -13.65
N GLY A 50 -9.41 -3.73 -12.69
CA GLY A 50 -8.00 -4.09 -12.86
C GLY A 50 -7.61 -5.24 -11.94
N ARG A 51 -6.51 -5.94 -12.23
CA ARG A 51 -6.02 -7.04 -11.40
C ARG A 51 -4.51 -7.19 -11.41
N ASP A 52 -3.97 -7.76 -10.32
CA ASP A 52 -2.62 -8.29 -10.32
C ASP A 52 -2.54 -9.65 -11.05
N ALA A 53 -1.37 -10.28 -11.04
CA ALA A 53 -1.15 -11.53 -11.76
C ALA A 53 -1.52 -12.80 -10.96
N ARG A 54 -2.16 -12.69 -9.79
CA ARG A 54 -2.54 -13.87 -8.99
C ARG A 54 -3.24 -14.92 -9.82
N ILE A 55 -2.88 -16.20 -9.59
CA ILE A 55 -3.39 -17.37 -10.35
C ILE A 55 -4.94 -17.38 -10.39
N SER A 56 -5.59 -16.99 -9.29
CA SER A 56 -7.06 -16.91 -9.21
C SER A 56 -7.66 -15.67 -9.90
N GLY A 57 -6.81 -14.72 -10.32
CA GLY A 57 -7.26 -13.41 -10.81
C GLY A 57 -8.22 -13.50 -12.00
N GLU A 58 -7.97 -14.39 -12.95
CA GLU A 58 -8.81 -14.56 -14.13
C GLU A 58 -10.22 -15.05 -13.76
N MET A 59 -10.31 -16.05 -12.87
CA MET A 59 -11.61 -16.54 -12.39
C MET A 59 -12.38 -15.46 -11.66
N VAL A 60 -11.71 -14.76 -10.73
CA VAL A 60 -12.34 -13.67 -9.93
C VAL A 60 -12.82 -12.55 -10.86
N LYS A 61 -11.99 -12.11 -11.82
CA LYS A 61 -12.35 -11.09 -12.82
C LYS A 61 -13.61 -11.47 -13.60
N ASN A 62 -13.69 -12.71 -14.08
CA ASN A 62 -14.85 -13.16 -14.87
C ASN A 62 -16.14 -13.10 -14.06
N VAL A 63 -16.10 -13.48 -12.78
CA VAL A 63 -17.27 -13.40 -11.89
C VAL A 63 -17.62 -11.93 -11.60
N VAL A 64 -16.65 -11.09 -11.30
CA VAL A 64 -16.84 -9.65 -11.04
C VAL A 64 -17.46 -8.96 -12.26
N CYS A 65 -16.84 -9.11 -13.45
CA CYS A 65 -17.32 -8.45 -14.67
C CYS A 65 -18.74 -8.90 -15.05
N GLY A 66 -19.01 -10.22 -15.01
CA GLY A 66 -20.35 -10.75 -15.29
C GLY A 66 -21.41 -10.24 -14.31
N THR A 67 -21.05 -10.14 -13.03
CA THR A 67 -21.95 -9.60 -11.99
C THR A 67 -22.24 -8.12 -12.23
N LEU A 68 -21.22 -7.29 -12.50
CA LEU A 68 -21.40 -5.87 -12.79
C LEU A 68 -22.28 -5.63 -14.01
N MET A 69 -22.08 -6.39 -15.09
CA MET A 69 -22.95 -6.35 -16.28
C MET A 69 -24.39 -6.73 -15.92
N GLY A 70 -24.59 -7.80 -15.14
CA GLY A 70 -25.89 -8.21 -14.62
C GLY A 70 -26.54 -7.18 -13.70
N MET A 71 -25.74 -6.34 -13.06
CA MET A 71 -26.19 -5.18 -12.28
C MET A 71 -26.45 -3.95 -13.19
N GLY A 72 -26.24 -4.03 -14.51
CA GLY A 72 -26.47 -2.95 -15.47
C GLY A 72 -25.35 -1.90 -15.54
N PHE A 73 -24.15 -2.22 -15.09
CA PHE A 73 -22.97 -1.32 -15.24
C PHE A 73 -22.13 -1.71 -16.45
N ASP A 74 -21.68 -0.71 -17.19
CA ASP A 74 -20.65 -0.88 -18.21
C ASP A 74 -19.30 -1.13 -17.52
N VAL A 75 -18.60 -2.18 -17.95
CA VAL A 75 -17.31 -2.59 -17.40
C VAL A 75 -16.19 -2.20 -18.34
N ILE A 76 -15.20 -1.49 -17.80
CA ILE A 76 -13.92 -1.24 -18.46
C ILE A 76 -12.88 -2.13 -17.80
N ASN A 77 -12.56 -3.28 -18.41
CA ASN A 77 -11.49 -4.15 -17.95
C ASN A 77 -10.15 -3.63 -18.48
N ILE A 78 -9.25 -3.28 -17.56
CA ILE A 78 -7.90 -2.77 -17.89
C ILE A 78 -6.83 -3.87 -17.82
N GLY A 79 -7.24 -5.12 -17.61
CA GLY A 79 -6.34 -6.28 -17.63
C GLY A 79 -5.40 -6.36 -16.43
N LEU A 80 -4.16 -6.76 -16.69
CA LEU A 80 -3.07 -6.76 -15.72
C LEU A 80 -2.60 -5.32 -15.48
N ALA A 81 -2.92 -4.80 -14.31
CA ALA A 81 -2.64 -3.42 -13.92
C ALA A 81 -2.28 -3.34 -12.44
N THR A 82 -1.54 -2.30 -12.08
CA THR A 82 -1.20 -2.01 -10.69
C THR A 82 -2.41 -1.43 -9.95
N THR A 83 -2.37 -1.46 -8.62
CA THR A 83 -3.34 -0.73 -7.78
C THR A 83 -3.39 0.74 -8.19
N PRO A 84 -2.28 1.53 -8.22
CA PRO A 84 -2.34 2.93 -8.62
C PRO A 84 -2.79 3.14 -10.08
N THR A 85 -2.44 2.26 -11.02
CA THR A 85 -2.96 2.36 -12.40
C THR A 85 -4.49 2.25 -12.41
N THR A 86 -5.07 1.36 -11.62
CA THR A 86 -6.51 1.16 -11.55
C THR A 86 -7.21 2.37 -10.92
N GLU A 87 -6.64 2.94 -9.86
CA GLU A 87 -7.10 4.18 -9.22
C GLU A 87 -7.16 5.34 -10.23
N LEU A 88 -6.06 5.56 -10.95
CA LEU A 88 -5.97 6.58 -12.00
C LEU A 88 -6.93 6.31 -13.16
N ALA A 89 -7.13 5.05 -13.56
CA ALA A 89 -8.04 4.68 -14.63
C ALA A 89 -9.50 5.03 -14.31
N VAL A 90 -9.94 4.90 -13.06
CA VAL A 90 -11.27 5.35 -12.61
C VAL A 90 -11.45 6.85 -12.91
N ARG A 91 -10.50 7.68 -12.47
CA ARG A 91 -10.55 9.14 -12.69
C ARG A 91 -10.49 9.49 -14.17
N TRP A 92 -9.58 8.89 -14.92
CA TRP A 92 -9.36 9.23 -16.32
C TRP A 92 -10.46 8.78 -17.26
N SER A 93 -11.17 7.71 -16.92
CA SER A 93 -12.34 7.25 -17.70
C SER A 93 -13.66 7.92 -17.27
N GLY A 94 -13.65 8.70 -16.18
CA GLY A 94 -14.85 9.26 -15.58
C GLY A 94 -15.81 8.18 -15.09
N ALA A 95 -15.29 7.03 -14.64
CA ALA A 95 -16.09 5.95 -14.10
C ALA A 95 -16.62 6.30 -12.71
N ASP A 96 -17.73 5.69 -12.31
CA ASP A 96 -18.36 5.92 -11.01
C ASP A 96 -17.63 5.21 -9.86
N GLY A 97 -16.75 4.27 -10.20
CA GLY A 97 -15.94 3.53 -9.25
C GLY A 97 -15.05 2.49 -9.94
N GLY A 98 -14.39 1.67 -9.12
CA GLY A 98 -13.53 0.61 -9.61
C GLY A 98 -13.39 -0.54 -8.63
N ILE A 99 -12.98 -1.69 -9.17
CA ILE A 99 -12.60 -2.87 -8.36
C ILE A 99 -11.20 -3.30 -8.76
N ILE A 100 -10.30 -3.37 -7.77
CA ILE A 100 -8.97 -3.94 -7.95
C ILE A 100 -8.98 -5.35 -7.39
N ILE A 101 -8.65 -6.33 -8.22
CA ILE A 101 -8.60 -7.74 -7.85
C ILE A 101 -7.17 -8.07 -7.45
N THR A 102 -6.85 -7.94 -6.17
CA THR A 102 -5.54 -8.20 -5.58
C THR A 102 -5.63 -8.36 -4.07
N ALA A 103 -4.81 -9.22 -3.50
CA ALA A 103 -4.62 -9.29 -2.05
C ALA A 103 -3.25 -8.70 -1.62
N SER A 104 -2.66 -7.78 -2.44
CA SER A 104 -1.37 -7.14 -2.18
C SER A 104 -0.30 -8.17 -1.77
N HIS A 105 0.33 -7.98 -0.64
CA HIS A 105 1.41 -8.82 -0.10
C HIS A 105 0.97 -10.14 0.54
N ASN A 106 -0.34 -10.48 0.55
CA ASN A 106 -0.77 -11.79 1.04
C ASN A 106 -0.25 -12.93 0.14
N PRO A 107 0.00 -14.13 0.69
CA PRO A 107 0.45 -15.29 -0.09
C PRO A 107 -0.47 -15.65 -1.26
N ARG A 108 0.04 -16.45 -2.22
CA ARG A 108 -0.60 -16.72 -3.52
C ARG A 108 -2.02 -17.30 -3.47
N GLN A 109 -2.36 -18.01 -2.40
CA GLN A 109 -3.70 -18.59 -2.20
C GLN A 109 -4.77 -17.57 -1.83
N TRP A 110 -4.39 -16.34 -1.52
CA TRP A 110 -5.31 -15.24 -1.20
C TRP A 110 -5.69 -14.46 -2.46
N ASN A 111 -6.89 -13.90 -2.46
CA ASN A 111 -7.28 -12.81 -3.34
C ASN A 111 -8.25 -11.85 -2.61
N ALA A 112 -8.54 -10.71 -3.23
CA ALA A 112 -9.47 -9.76 -2.65
C ALA A 112 -10.14 -8.90 -3.72
N LEU A 113 -11.24 -8.26 -3.32
CA LEU A 113 -11.89 -7.16 -4.03
C LEU A 113 -11.58 -5.88 -3.25
N LYS A 114 -10.70 -5.03 -3.76
CA LYS A 114 -10.47 -3.68 -3.25
C LYS A 114 -11.42 -2.73 -3.98
N LEU A 115 -12.20 -1.94 -3.25
CA LEU A 115 -13.32 -1.16 -3.76
C LEU A 115 -12.98 0.32 -3.81
N LEU A 116 -13.16 0.96 -4.96
CA LEU A 116 -12.84 2.37 -5.19
C LEU A 116 -14.12 3.20 -5.39
N ASN A 117 -14.06 4.46 -4.97
CA ASN A 117 -15.06 5.49 -5.28
C ASN A 117 -14.77 6.15 -6.67
N SER A 118 -15.57 7.12 -7.07
CA SER A 118 -15.43 7.85 -8.34
C SER A 118 -14.15 8.70 -8.45
N GLU A 119 -13.50 9.00 -7.33
CA GLU A 119 -12.20 9.68 -7.32
C GLU A 119 -11.01 8.73 -7.49
N GLY A 120 -11.28 7.41 -7.64
CA GLY A 120 -10.25 6.39 -7.69
C GLY A 120 -9.59 6.11 -6.34
N GLU A 121 -10.25 6.43 -5.24
CA GLU A 121 -9.76 6.23 -3.89
C GLU A 121 -10.51 5.09 -3.20
N PHE A 122 -9.88 4.43 -2.24
CA PHE A 122 -10.57 3.41 -1.45
C PHE A 122 -11.75 3.98 -0.70
N LEU A 123 -12.80 3.15 -0.53
CA LEU A 123 -13.99 3.52 0.23
C LEU A 123 -13.64 3.91 1.67
N THR A 124 -14.33 4.92 2.19
CA THR A 124 -14.24 5.29 3.61
C THR A 124 -14.81 4.18 4.50
N LYS A 125 -14.57 4.29 5.82
CA LYS A 125 -15.15 3.35 6.79
C LYS A 125 -16.69 3.36 6.75
N ALA A 126 -17.30 4.51 6.55
CA ALA A 126 -18.75 4.64 6.43
C ALA A 126 -19.27 3.93 5.19
N ASP A 127 -18.64 4.18 4.03
CA ASP A 127 -19.01 3.58 2.75
C ASP A 127 -18.83 2.05 2.77
N GLY A 128 -17.70 1.57 3.29
CA GLY A 128 -17.43 0.15 3.42
C GLY A 128 -18.43 -0.58 4.33
N ASN A 129 -18.82 0.04 5.44
CA ASN A 129 -19.86 -0.50 6.32
C ASN A 129 -21.22 -0.56 5.62
N GLU A 130 -21.55 0.43 4.79
CA GLU A 130 -22.79 0.43 4.01
C GLU A 130 -22.79 -0.68 2.96
N VAL A 131 -21.68 -0.92 2.26
CA VAL A 131 -21.54 -2.05 1.34
C VAL A 131 -21.74 -3.39 2.07
N LEU A 132 -21.15 -3.54 3.26
CA LEU A 132 -21.32 -4.75 4.05
C LEU A 132 -22.77 -4.98 4.51
N ASP A 133 -23.47 -3.91 4.93
CA ASP A 133 -24.89 -3.98 5.31
C ASP A 133 -25.78 -4.36 4.11
N ILE A 134 -25.54 -3.80 2.92
CA ILE A 134 -26.22 -4.17 1.69
C ILE A 134 -25.98 -5.67 1.38
N ALA A 135 -24.73 -6.12 1.52
CA ALA A 135 -24.38 -7.52 1.29
C ALA A 135 -25.06 -8.47 2.29
N GLU A 136 -25.12 -8.11 3.58
CA GLU A 136 -25.73 -8.94 4.61
C GLU A 136 -27.24 -9.11 4.39
N ARG A 137 -27.91 -8.03 4.03
CA ARG A 137 -29.35 -8.03 3.73
C ARG A 137 -29.68 -8.54 2.32
N GLU A 138 -28.68 -8.81 1.48
CA GLU A 138 -28.84 -9.12 0.05
C GLU A 138 -29.76 -8.11 -0.67
N ALA A 139 -29.63 -6.82 -0.28
CA ALA A 139 -30.48 -5.73 -0.76
C ALA A 139 -30.00 -5.20 -2.11
N PHE A 140 -29.94 -6.06 -3.11
CA PHE A 140 -29.56 -5.71 -4.47
C PHE A 140 -30.52 -6.34 -5.48
N GLU A 141 -30.69 -5.65 -6.62
CA GLU A 141 -31.58 -6.03 -7.71
C GLU A 141 -30.79 -6.01 -9.02
N TYR A 142 -30.96 -7.06 -9.83
CA TYR A 142 -30.29 -7.19 -11.11
C TYR A 142 -31.11 -6.51 -12.23
N ALA A 143 -30.40 -6.09 -13.27
CA ALA A 143 -31.00 -5.46 -14.45
C ALA A 143 -31.78 -6.48 -15.26
N ASP A 144 -32.83 -6.02 -15.92
CA ASP A 144 -33.50 -6.81 -16.96
C ASP A 144 -32.64 -6.87 -18.24
N VAL A 145 -33.10 -7.68 -19.22
CA VAL A 145 -32.33 -7.96 -20.44
C VAL A 145 -32.03 -6.71 -21.28
N ASP A 146 -32.87 -5.70 -21.22
CA ASP A 146 -32.72 -4.48 -22.02
C ASP A 146 -31.78 -3.46 -21.35
N ASN A 147 -31.45 -3.67 -20.07
CA ASN A 147 -30.64 -2.79 -19.22
C ASN A 147 -29.34 -3.44 -18.74
N LEU A 148 -28.93 -4.56 -19.35
CA LEU A 148 -27.62 -5.16 -19.04
C LEU A 148 -26.48 -4.24 -19.44
N GLY A 149 -25.43 -4.20 -18.63
CA GLY A 149 -24.21 -3.44 -18.93
C GLY A 149 -23.36 -4.10 -20.03
N HIS A 150 -22.45 -3.34 -20.58
CA HIS A 150 -21.54 -3.77 -21.64
C HIS A 150 -20.14 -4.03 -21.09
N TYR A 151 -19.40 -4.93 -21.72
CA TYR A 151 -18.00 -5.21 -21.41
C TYR A 151 -17.09 -4.63 -22.49
N SER A 152 -16.03 -3.94 -22.06
CA SER A 152 -14.96 -3.44 -22.92
C SER A 152 -13.59 -3.72 -22.29
N GLU A 153 -12.57 -3.77 -23.13
CA GLU A 153 -11.16 -3.88 -22.71
C GLU A 153 -10.40 -2.64 -23.15
N ASP A 154 -9.56 -2.12 -22.25
CA ASP A 154 -8.66 -1.01 -22.54
C ASP A 154 -7.30 -1.23 -21.87
N ASN A 155 -6.32 -1.66 -22.65
CA ASN A 155 -4.97 -1.96 -22.19
C ASN A 155 -4.02 -0.72 -22.23
N THR A 156 -4.54 0.48 -22.49
CA THR A 156 -3.72 1.69 -22.61
C THR A 156 -3.35 2.35 -21.28
N PHE A 157 -4.01 1.97 -20.20
CA PHE A 157 -3.85 2.65 -18.92
C PHE A 157 -2.48 2.49 -18.27
N ASN A 158 -1.80 1.35 -18.44
CA ASN A 158 -0.42 1.20 -17.95
C ASN A 158 0.51 2.23 -18.61
N LYS A 159 0.45 2.35 -19.93
CA LYS A 159 1.23 3.36 -20.66
C LYS A 159 0.88 4.78 -20.23
N ARG A 160 -0.42 5.08 -20.10
CA ARG A 160 -0.89 6.40 -19.67
C ARG A 160 -0.43 6.72 -18.25
N HIS A 161 -0.36 5.72 -17.35
CA HIS A 161 0.18 5.90 -16.01
C HIS A 161 1.67 6.25 -16.06
N ILE A 162 2.48 5.49 -16.83
CA ILE A 162 3.90 5.80 -17.04
C ILE A 162 4.07 7.24 -17.57
N ASP A 163 3.34 7.61 -18.62
CA ASP A 163 3.42 8.95 -19.18
C ASP A 163 3.08 10.05 -18.16
N SER A 164 2.11 9.79 -17.29
CA SER A 164 1.74 10.73 -16.22
C SER A 164 2.84 10.89 -15.17
N VAL A 165 3.52 9.78 -14.81
CA VAL A 165 4.66 9.82 -13.88
C VAL A 165 5.82 10.61 -14.46
N LEU A 166 6.16 10.36 -15.75
CA LEU A 166 7.24 11.09 -16.44
C LEU A 166 6.94 12.59 -16.58
N ALA A 167 5.67 12.98 -16.57
CA ALA A 167 5.24 14.38 -16.66
C ALA A 167 5.21 15.10 -15.31
N LEU A 168 5.43 14.42 -14.18
CA LEU A 168 5.49 15.06 -12.86
C LEU A 168 6.65 16.05 -12.78
N LYS A 169 6.38 17.21 -12.22
CA LYS A 169 7.34 18.33 -12.19
C LYS A 169 8.68 17.99 -11.53
N LEU A 170 8.68 17.11 -10.53
CA LEU A 170 9.88 16.72 -9.79
C LEU A 170 10.56 15.45 -10.35
N VAL A 171 10.01 14.84 -11.40
CA VAL A 171 10.66 13.75 -12.12
C VAL A 171 11.58 14.32 -13.19
N ASP A 172 12.88 14.28 -12.94
CA ASP A 172 13.89 14.81 -13.85
C ASP A 172 14.46 13.69 -14.75
N VAL A 173 13.73 13.41 -15.83
CA VAL A 173 14.09 12.36 -16.79
C VAL A 173 15.47 12.57 -17.39
N ASP A 174 15.85 13.82 -17.68
CA ASP A 174 17.16 14.12 -18.29
C ASP A 174 18.31 13.89 -17.30
N ALA A 175 18.13 14.26 -16.03
CA ALA A 175 19.11 13.99 -14.98
C ALA A 175 19.26 12.46 -14.72
N ILE A 176 18.15 11.71 -14.71
CA ILE A 176 18.18 10.25 -14.57
C ILE A 176 18.93 9.60 -15.73
N LYS A 177 18.62 9.99 -16.98
CA LYS A 177 19.34 9.51 -18.18
C LYS A 177 20.83 9.81 -18.13
N ALA A 178 21.20 11.02 -17.72
CA ALA A 178 22.60 11.45 -17.62
C ALA A 178 23.37 10.70 -16.49
N ALA A 179 22.68 10.16 -15.51
CA ALA A 179 23.31 9.40 -14.43
C ALA A 179 23.70 7.96 -14.83
N HIS A 180 23.13 7.43 -15.94
CA HIS A 180 23.40 6.09 -16.47
C HIS A 180 23.19 4.97 -15.44
N PHE A 181 22.13 5.05 -14.64
CA PHE A 181 21.84 4.06 -13.62
C PHE A 181 21.66 2.66 -14.22
N LYS A 182 22.14 1.67 -13.47
CA LYS A 182 21.92 0.25 -13.71
C LYS A 182 21.25 -0.37 -12.49
N VAL A 183 20.05 -0.93 -12.66
CA VAL A 183 19.24 -1.43 -11.55
C VAL A 183 18.95 -2.92 -11.67
N CYS A 184 18.78 -3.57 -10.52
CA CYS A 184 18.21 -4.92 -10.42
C CYS A 184 16.79 -4.80 -9.87
N VAL A 185 15.82 -5.47 -10.49
CA VAL A 185 14.40 -5.35 -10.11
C VAL A 185 13.84 -6.71 -9.75
N ASP A 186 13.18 -6.84 -8.60
CA ASP A 186 12.37 -8.00 -8.27
C ASP A 186 10.89 -7.65 -8.37
N ALA A 187 10.20 -8.26 -9.35
CA ALA A 187 8.79 -8.02 -9.66
C ALA A 187 7.86 -9.13 -9.15
N ILE A 188 8.38 -10.06 -8.32
CA ILE A 188 7.61 -11.11 -7.61
C ILE A 188 6.66 -11.94 -8.50
N ASN A 189 6.97 -12.11 -9.78
CA ASN A 189 6.13 -12.76 -10.78
C ASN A 189 4.70 -12.17 -10.85
N SER A 190 4.60 -10.83 -10.76
CA SER A 190 3.32 -10.13 -10.84
C SER A 190 3.38 -8.92 -11.78
N VAL A 191 2.47 -7.97 -11.62
CA VAL A 191 2.29 -6.86 -12.58
C VAL A 191 3.46 -5.87 -12.61
N GLY A 192 4.36 -5.90 -11.63
CA GLY A 192 5.63 -5.19 -11.70
C GLY A 192 6.45 -5.57 -12.93
N GLY A 193 6.44 -6.86 -13.32
CA GLY A 193 7.10 -7.33 -14.55
C GLY A 193 6.43 -6.86 -15.85
N VAL A 194 5.21 -6.36 -15.78
CA VAL A 194 4.48 -5.80 -16.94
C VAL A 194 4.78 -4.32 -17.12
N ILE A 195 4.77 -3.53 -16.03
CA ILE A 195 4.80 -2.07 -16.11
C ILE A 195 6.20 -1.46 -15.91
N LEU A 196 7.02 -2.04 -15.03
CA LEU A 196 8.33 -1.45 -14.69
C LEU A 196 9.37 -1.49 -15.82
N PRO A 197 9.41 -2.51 -16.72
CA PRO A 197 10.33 -2.46 -17.85
C PRO A 197 10.11 -1.21 -18.71
N GLU A 198 8.87 -0.91 -19.06
CA GLU A 198 8.53 0.26 -19.88
C GLU A 198 8.83 1.60 -19.17
N LEU A 199 8.59 1.68 -17.85
CA LEU A 199 8.96 2.85 -17.04
C LEU A 199 10.48 3.07 -17.05
N LEU A 200 11.27 2.03 -16.79
CA LEU A 200 12.73 2.12 -16.70
C LEU A 200 13.36 2.43 -18.06
N ASP A 201 12.83 1.83 -19.14
CA ASP A 201 13.24 2.17 -20.51
C ASP A 201 12.99 3.66 -20.81
N ALA A 202 11.82 4.18 -20.46
CA ALA A 202 11.48 5.58 -20.67
C ALA A 202 12.37 6.54 -19.85
N LEU A 203 12.78 6.10 -18.65
CA LEU A 203 13.75 6.81 -17.79
C LEU A 203 15.21 6.64 -18.26
N GLY A 204 15.48 5.77 -19.26
CA GLY A 204 16.84 5.51 -19.76
C GLY A 204 17.72 4.76 -18.78
N VAL A 205 17.14 3.91 -17.94
CA VAL A 205 17.81 3.14 -16.89
C VAL A 205 18.09 1.72 -17.40
N GLU A 206 19.36 1.27 -17.34
CA GLU A 206 19.71 -0.11 -17.62
C GLU A 206 19.17 -1.01 -16.50
N HIS A 207 18.51 -2.12 -16.84
CA HIS A 207 17.84 -2.94 -15.84
C HIS A 207 18.00 -4.44 -16.09
N LYS A 208 18.05 -5.19 -14.99
CA LYS A 208 17.94 -6.65 -14.94
C LYS A 208 16.73 -7.01 -14.08
N PHE A 209 15.85 -7.84 -14.60
CA PHE A 209 14.70 -8.32 -13.85
C PHE A 209 14.93 -9.71 -13.26
N LEU A 210 14.49 -9.88 -12.02
CA LEU A 210 14.23 -11.14 -11.36
C LEU A 210 12.71 -11.30 -11.23
N ASN A 211 12.20 -12.55 -11.36
CA ASN A 211 10.79 -12.86 -11.12
C ASN A 211 9.82 -11.92 -11.89
N ALA A 212 10.07 -11.71 -13.19
CA ALA A 212 9.33 -10.74 -14.00
C ALA A 212 8.12 -11.31 -14.73
N GLU A 213 8.00 -12.64 -14.87
CA GLU A 213 6.87 -13.22 -15.59
C GLU A 213 5.59 -13.13 -14.75
N PRO A 214 4.51 -12.54 -15.28
CA PRO A 214 3.28 -12.29 -14.49
C PRO A 214 2.42 -13.56 -14.35
N THR A 215 3.01 -14.61 -13.79
CA THR A 215 2.37 -15.92 -13.60
C THR A 215 1.51 -15.99 -12.33
N GLY A 216 1.75 -15.09 -11.35
CA GLY A 216 1.13 -15.14 -10.05
C GLY A 216 1.64 -16.28 -9.16
N ASP A 217 2.61 -17.06 -9.62
CA ASP A 217 3.35 -18.01 -8.79
C ASP A 217 4.55 -17.29 -8.16
N PHE A 218 4.29 -16.68 -7.00
CA PHE A 218 5.25 -15.81 -6.34
C PHE A 218 6.51 -16.58 -5.94
N ALA A 219 7.68 -16.08 -6.36
CA ALA A 219 8.97 -16.73 -6.15
C ALA A 219 9.39 -16.80 -4.67
N HIS A 220 8.89 -15.88 -3.84
CA HIS A 220 9.10 -15.83 -2.40
C HIS A 220 7.85 -15.23 -1.72
N ASN A 221 7.88 -15.02 -0.41
CA ASN A 221 6.82 -14.29 0.28
C ASN A 221 6.73 -12.86 -0.30
N PRO A 222 5.56 -12.43 -0.79
CA PRO A 222 5.44 -11.20 -1.55
C PRO A 222 5.53 -9.90 -0.73
N GLU A 223 5.68 -9.99 0.58
CA GLU A 223 5.92 -8.80 1.40
C GLU A 223 7.38 -8.36 1.27
N PRO A 224 7.68 -7.10 0.84
CA PRO A 224 9.02 -6.64 0.55
C PRO A 224 9.82 -6.31 1.83
N LEU A 225 10.07 -7.32 2.65
CA LEU A 225 10.87 -7.27 3.88
C LEU A 225 12.19 -8.02 3.69
N GLU A 226 13.24 -7.58 4.35
CA GLU A 226 14.60 -8.13 4.27
C GLU A 226 14.65 -9.66 4.29
N LYS A 227 13.92 -10.29 5.22
CA LYS A 227 13.86 -11.76 5.37
C LYS A 227 13.37 -12.52 4.13
N ASN A 228 12.67 -11.83 3.21
CA ASN A 228 12.09 -12.40 2.00
C ASN A 228 12.93 -12.11 0.75
N LEU A 229 13.95 -11.25 0.82
CA LEU A 229 14.63 -10.64 -0.32
C LEU A 229 16.05 -11.14 -0.54
N SER A 230 16.42 -12.29 0.03
CA SER A 230 17.77 -12.84 -0.07
C SER A 230 18.26 -13.01 -1.52
N GLY A 231 17.37 -13.27 -2.48
CA GLY A 231 17.72 -13.43 -3.90
C GLY A 231 18.27 -12.15 -4.51
N ILE A 232 17.51 -11.05 -4.45
CA ILE A 232 17.94 -9.76 -4.99
C ILE A 232 19.09 -9.16 -4.18
N MET A 233 19.11 -9.32 -2.85
CA MET A 233 20.22 -8.87 -2.01
C MET A 233 21.54 -9.56 -2.38
N GLY A 234 21.48 -10.87 -2.67
CA GLY A 234 22.64 -11.63 -3.17
C GLY A 234 23.11 -11.17 -4.55
N GLU A 235 22.18 -10.86 -5.46
CA GLU A 235 22.48 -10.32 -6.78
C GLU A 235 23.14 -8.94 -6.70
N MET A 236 22.62 -8.05 -5.83
CA MET A 236 23.20 -6.74 -5.58
C MET A 236 24.60 -6.85 -4.96
N ALA A 237 24.77 -7.72 -3.95
CA ALA A 237 26.06 -7.93 -3.30
C ALA A 237 27.14 -8.51 -4.25
N ALA A 238 26.74 -9.21 -5.32
CA ALA A 238 27.66 -9.66 -6.36
C ALA A 238 28.21 -8.49 -7.20
N GLY A 239 27.59 -7.32 -7.13
CA GLY A 239 28.03 -6.07 -7.75
C GLY A 239 27.54 -5.85 -9.18
N GLY A 240 27.75 -4.65 -9.65
CA GLY A 240 27.41 -4.24 -11.03
C GLY A 240 26.04 -3.57 -11.17
N PHE A 241 25.38 -3.21 -10.06
CA PHE A 241 24.15 -2.45 -10.02
C PHE A 241 24.28 -1.29 -9.03
N ASP A 242 23.61 -0.17 -9.36
CA ASP A 242 23.57 1.03 -8.52
C ASP A 242 22.43 0.97 -7.50
N LEU A 243 21.35 0.24 -7.82
CA LEU A 243 20.15 0.15 -6.99
C LEU A 243 19.39 -1.15 -7.25
N GLY A 244 18.92 -1.78 -6.18
CA GLY A 244 17.91 -2.81 -6.23
C GLY A 244 16.51 -2.20 -5.99
N ILE A 245 15.53 -2.61 -6.79
CA ILE A 245 14.13 -2.17 -6.72
C ILE A 245 13.26 -3.38 -6.47
N VAL A 246 12.43 -3.33 -5.43
CA VAL A 246 11.51 -4.42 -5.09
C VAL A 246 10.10 -3.87 -4.94
N VAL A 247 9.14 -4.50 -5.60
CA VAL A 247 7.73 -4.16 -5.50
C VAL A 247 6.91 -5.35 -5.02
N ASP A 248 5.75 -5.08 -4.41
CA ASP A 248 4.77 -6.12 -4.10
C ASP A 248 3.87 -6.45 -5.31
N PRO A 249 3.01 -7.47 -5.23
CA PRO A 249 2.24 -7.97 -6.38
C PRO A 249 1.40 -6.94 -7.13
N ASP A 250 0.90 -5.91 -6.48
CA ASP A 250 0.06 -4.86 -7.07
C ASP A 250 0.74 -3.48 -7.13
N VAL A 251 2.06 -3.45 -6.82
CA VAL A 251 2.96 -2.30 -7.07
C VAL A 251 2.53 -1.02 -6.34
N ASP A 252 1.92 -1.19 -5.17
CA ASP A 252 1.60 -0.08 -4.26
C ASP A 252 2.66 0.09 -3.16
N ARG A 253 3.57 -0.91 -2.98
CA ARG A 253 4.71 -0.88 -2.06
C ARG A 253 6.04 -0.97 -2.79
N LEU A 254 7.03 -0.31 -2.24
CA LEU A 254 8.36 -0.17 -2.81
C LEU A 254 9.43 -0.27 -1.74
N ALA A 255 10.39 -1.15 -1.94
CA ALA A 255 11.61 -1.21 -1.14
C ALA A 255 12.85 -1.12 -2.03
N PHE A 256 13.92 -0.55 -1.50
CA PHE A 256 15.19 -0.43 -2.19
C PHE A 256 16.28 -1.27 -1.51
N ILE A 257 17.21 -1.77 -2.33
CA ILE A 257 18.45 -2.42 -1.92
C ILE A 257 19.60 -1.54 -2.38
N CYS A 258 20.52 -1.25 -1.48
CA CYS A 258 21.70 -0.46 -1.79
C CYS A 258 22.68 -1.25 -2.69
N GLU A 259 23.61 -0.53 -3.31
CA GLU A 259 24.64 -1.09 -4.18
C GLU A 259 25.55 -2.13 -3.47
N ASP A 260 25.63 -2.07 -2.13
CA ASP A 260 26.40 -3.02 -1.29
C ASP A 260 25.59 -4.28 -0.90
N GLY A 261 24.36 -4.43 -1.42
CA GLY A 261 23.47 -5.55 -1.16
C GLY A 261 22.69 -5.47 0.14
N LYS A 262 22.79 -4.37 0.91
CA LYS A 262 22.01 -4.15 2.12
C LYS A 262 20.68 -3.47 1.83
N MET A 263 19.70 -3.70 2.70
CA MET A 263 18.43 -2.99 2.63
C MET A 263 18.62 -1.48 2.83
N PHE A 264 18.04 -0.68 1.94
CA PHE A 264 17.80 0.73 2.21
C PHE A 264 16.77 0.89 3.36
N GLY A 265 15.86 -0.07 3.44
CA GLY A 265 14.79 -0.18 4.43
C GLY A 265 13.46 0.36 3.89
N GLU A 266 12.39 -0.44 4.01
CA GLU A 266 11.06 -0.09 3.50
C GLU A 266 10.51 1.19 4.14
N GLU A 267 10.80 1.41 5.43
CA GLU A 267 10.43 2.64 6.15
C GLU A 267 11.08 3.89 5.52
N TYR A 268 12.31 3.75 5.01
CA TYR A 268 13.10 4.87 4.47
C TYR A 268 12.80 5.17 3.00
N THR A 269 12.03 4.34 2.32
CA THR A 269 11.51 4.66 0.98
C THR A 269 10.75 5.99 1.01
N LEU A 270 9.76 6.10 1.89
CA LEU A 270 9.00 7.34 2.06
C LEU A 270 9.87 8.50 2.55
N VAL A 271 10.76 8.26 3.52
CA VAL A 271 11.63 9.29 4.10
C VAL A 271 12.51 9.94 3.03
N SER A 272 13.14 9.13 2.16
CA SER A 272 14.03 9.62 1.12
C SER A 272 13.30 10.38 0.01
N VAL A 273 12.14 9.88 -0.41
CA VAL A 273 11.30 10.57 -1.41
C VAL A 273 10.75 11.87 -0.82
N ALA A 274 10.36 11.87 0.46
CA ALA A 274 9.89 13.08 1.14
C ALA A 274 11.01 14.13 1.29
N ASP A 275 12.25 13.74 1.62
CA ASP A 275 13.39 14.66 1.67
C ASP A 275 13.62 15.35 0.32
N TYR A 276 13.48 14.59 -0.79
CA TYR A 276 13.59 15.15 -2.12
C TYR A 276 12.46 16.13 -2.45
N VAL A 277 11.21 15.74 -2.21
CA VAL A 277 10.04 16.61 -2.44
C VAL A 277 10.12 17.88 -1.61
N LEU A 278 10.43 17.75 -0.31
CA LEU A 278 10.52 18.88 0.63
C LEU A 278 11.69 19.83 0.30
N SER A 279 12.76 19.35 -0.33
CA SER A 279 13.85 20.20 -0.78
C SER A 279 13.45 21.15 -1.93
N HIS A 280 12.35 20.85 -2.64
CA HIS A 280 11.80 21.67 -3.72
C HIS A 280 10.52 22.41 -3.30
N THR A 281 9.71 21.80 -2.44
CA THR A 281 8.43 22.35 -2.00
C THR A 281 8.27 22.12 -0.50
N VAL A 282 8.56 23.16 0.29
CA VAL A 282 8.33 23.12 1.74
C VAL A 282 6.84 22.92 2.01
N GLY A 283 6.51 21.95 2.87
CA GLY A 283 5.12 21.63 3.16
C GLY A 283 4.97 20.57 4.25
N ASN A 284 3.71 20.24 4.53
CA ASN A 284 3.37 19.24 5.54
C ASN A 284 3.54 17.82 4.99
N THR A 285 3.80 16.88 5.90
CA THR A 285 3.83 15.45 5.57
C THR A 285 2.90 14.66 6.50
N VAL A 286 2.47 13.50 6.02
CA VAL A 286 1.64 12.57 6.80
C VAL A 286 2.14 11.15 6.63
N SER A 287 2.23 10.40 7.73
CA SER A 287 2.30 8.94 7.68
C SER A 287 1.43 8.31 8.77
N ASN A 288 1.26 7.00 8.73
CA ASN A 288 0.54 6.32 9.79
C ASN A 288 1.36 6.23 11.09
N LEU A 289 0.68 6.01 12.22
CA LEU A 289 1.29 5.94 13.55
C LEU A 289 2.42 4.91 13.70
N GLY A 290 2.39 3.84 12.90
CA GLY A 290 3.38 2.77 12.96
C GLY A 290 4.62 3.02 12.09
N SER A 291 4.71 4.14 11.39
CA SER A 291 5.85 4.51 10.54
C SER A 291 6.98 5.14 11.36
N THR A 292 8.20 5.05 10.81
CA THR A 292 9.40 5.63 11.44
C THR A 292 9.27 7.13 11.70
N ARG A 293 9.80 7.59 12.83
CA ARG A 293 9.90 9.03 13.15
C ARG A 293 10.86 9.79 12.23
N ALA A 294 11.70 9.09 11.47
CA ALA A 294 12.63 9.73 10.52
C ALA A 294 11.90 10.66 9.53
N LEU A 295 10.64 10.35 9.16
CA LEU A 295 9.84 11.26 8.33
C LEU A 295 9.54 12.58 9.04
N ARG A 296 9.19 12.53 10.33
CA ARG A 296 9.00 13.74 11.14
C ARG A 296 10.27 14.59 11.17
N ASP A 297 11.40 13.95 11.47
CA ASP A 297 12.68 14.65 11.59
C ASP A 297 13.08 15.33 10.26
N VAL A 298 12.89 14.64 9.13
CA VAL A 298 13.11 15.22 7.79
C VAL A 298 12.14 16.36 7.50
N THR A 299 10.87 16.22 7.86
CA THR A 299 9.86 17.26 7.64
C THR A 299 10.19 18.53 8.41
N GLU A 300 10.53 18.39 9.70
CA GLU A 300 10.91 19.50 10.57
C GLU A 300 12.21 20.17 10.10
N LYS A 301 13.20 19.39 9.64
CA LYS A 301 14.44 19.89 9.03
C LYS A 301 14.18 20.82 7.84
N HIS A 302 13.16 20.52 7.03
CA HIS A 302 12.75 21.35 5.90
C HIS A 302 11.74 22.47 6.28
N GLY A 303 11.39 22.60 7.57
CA GLY A 303 10.48 23.64 8.05
C GLY A 303 8.99 23.35 7.85
N GLY A 304 8.63 22.11 7.53
CA GLY A 304 7.26 21.63 7.45
C GLY A 304 6.72 21.09 8.78
N VAL A 305 5.45 20.68 8.78
CA VAL A 305 4.79 20.05 9.93
C VAL A 305 4.44 18.60 9.58
N TYR A 306 4.90 17.68 10.42
CA TYR A 306 4.54 16.27 10.35
C TYR A 306 3.23 16.02 11.11
N THR A 307 2.33 15.23 10.54
CA THR A 307 1.10 14.78 11.20
C THR A 307 0.95 13.28 11.07
N ALA A 308 0.66 12.60 12.19
CA ALA A 308 0.36 11.17 12.17
C ALA A 308 -1.12 10.91 11.87
N ALA A 309 -1.39 9.84 11.13
CA ALA A 309 -2.73 9.30 10.87
C ALA A 309 -2.91 7.92 11.51
N ALA A 310 -4.15 7.48 11.69
CA ALA A 310 -4.45 6.09 11.99
C ALA A 310 -3.89 5.17 10.87
N VAL A 311 -3.63 3.90 11.20
CA VAL A 311 -3.09 2.93 10.25
C VAL A 311 -4.11 2.63 9.15
N GLY A 312 -3.64 2.60 7.91
CA GLY A 312 -4.41 2.33 6.70
C GLY A 312 -4.43 3.53 5.75
N GLU A 313 -4.28 3.24 4.47
CA GLU A 313 -4.13 4.24 3.41
C GLU A 313 -5.23 5.30 3.41
N VAL A 314 -6.50 4.89 3.56
CA VAL A 314 -7.65 5.83 3.62
C VAL A 314 -7.49 6.86 4.72
N ASN A 315 -6.98 6.47 5.89
CA ASN A 315 -6.76 7.39 7.00
C ASN A 315 -5.61 8.37 6.69
N VAL A 316 -4.55 7.87 6.05
CA VAL A 316 -3.41 8.69 5.63
C VAL A 316 -3.84 9.70 4.58
N THR A 317 -4.52 9.28 3.51
CA THR A 317 -4.98 10.17 2.43
C THR A 317 -5.98 11.22 2.92
N THR A 318 -6.91 10.83 3.81
CA THR A 318 -7.84 11.75 4.45
C THR A 318 -7.08 12.82 5.24
N LYS A 319 -6.11 12.41 6.06
CA LYS A 319 -5.31 13.34 6.85
C LYS A 319 -4.43 14.23 5.97
N MET A 320 -3.86 13.69 4.88
CA MET A 320 -3.10 14.48 3.90
C MET A 320 -3.94 15.61 3.30
N LYS A 321 -5.18 15.34 2.94
CA LYS A 321 -6.13 16.36 2.42
C LYS A 321 -6.47 17.42 3.47
N GLU A 322 -6.70 16.98 4.72
CA GLU A 322 -7.03 17.88 5.84
C GLU A 322 -5.91 18.89 6.12
N VAL A 323 -4.65 18.47 6.09
CA VAL A 323 -3.51 19.31 6.44
C VAL A 323 -2.78 19.89 5.22
N GLY A 324 -3.25 19.60 4.00
CA GLY A 324 -2.61 20.05 2.77
C GLY A 324 -1.19 19.49 2.63
N ALA A 325 -0.99 18.19 2.94
CA ALA A 325 0.32 17.56 2.86
C ALA A 325 0.81 17.48 1.41
N VAL A 326 2.09 17.80 1.20
CA VAL A 326 2.73 17.75 -0.13
C VAL A 326 3.25 16.35 -0.48
N ILE A 327 3.45 15.50 0.52
CA ILE A 327 3.80 14.09 0.39
C ILE A 327 3.40 13.34 1.65
N GLY A 328 3.09 12.07 1.53
CA GLY A 328 2.78 11.19 2.65
C GLY A 328 2.91 9.73 2.24
N GLY A 329 2.46 8.84 3.13
CA GLY A 329 2.48 7.40 2.86
C GLY A 329 2.50 6.56 4.12
N GLU A 330 3.01 5.35 3.98
CA GLU A 330 3.10 4.38 5.06
C GLU A 330 4.51 3.77 5.14
N GLY A 331 4.96 3.39 6.33
CA GLY A 331 6.27 2.78 6.58
C GLY A 331 6.46 1.37 5.99
N ASN A 332 5.51 0.91 5.18
CA ASN A 332 5.60 -0.33 4.44
C ASN A 332 6.12 -0.15 2.99
N GLY A 333 6.72 0.98 2.69
CA GLY A 333 7.20 1.36 1.36
C GLY A 333 6.17 2.07 0.47
N GLY A 334 5.00 2.39 1.00
CA GLY A 334 3.95 3.09 0.27
C GLY A 334 4.18 4.61 0.21
N VAL A 335 4.38 5.15 -0.97
CA VAL A 335 4.55 6.58 -1.23
C VAL A 335 3.27 7.14 -1.84
N ILE A 336 2.74 8.23 -1.27
CA ILE A 336 1.56 8.96 -1.77
C ILE A 336 2.00 10.37 -2.13
N TYR A 337 1.93 10.71 -3.42
CA TYR A 337 2.30 12.03 -3.93
C TYR A 337 1.09 12.72 -4.57
N PRO A 338 0.49 13.72 -3.91
CA PRO A 338 -0.78 14.34 -4.33
C PRO A 338 -0.78 14.98 -5.73
N GLU A 339 0.40 15.40 -6.25
CA GLU A 339 0.48 15.89 -7.65
C GLU A 339 0.16 14.79 -8.67
N SER A 340 0.32 13.50 -8.31
CA SER A 340 -0.14 12.36 -9.09
C SER A 340 -1.57 12.00 -8.71
N HIS A 341 -1.72 11.43 -7.53
CA HIS A 341 -3.03 11.04 -6.96
C HIS A 341 -2.92 10.75 -5.45
N TYR A 342 -4.06 10.52 -4.80
CA TYR A 342 -4.15 10.13 -3.38
C TYR A 342 -4.21 8.61 -3.22
N GLY A 343 -3.17 7.92 -3.69
CA GLY A 343 -2.96 6.48 -3.55
C GLY A 343 -1.46 6.17 -3.46
N ARG A 344 -1.11 5.03 -2.88
CA ARG A 344 0.28 4.58 -2.83
C ARG A 344 0.74 4.14 -4.21
N ASP A 345 1.89 4.63 -4.65
CA ASP A 345 2.38 4.46 -6.01
C ASP A 345 3.88 4.22 -6.06
N ALA A 346 4.27 2.97 -6.38
CA ALA A 346 5.68 2.62 -6.51
C ALA A 346 6.34 3.23 -7.75
N LEU A 347 5.60 3.48 -8.84
CA LEU A 347 6.16 4.11 -10.04
C LEU A 347 6.61 5.54 -9.74
N VAL A 348 5.76 6.29 -9.05
CA VAL A 348 6.07 7.65 -8.56
C VAL A 348 7.26 7.59 -7.60
N GLY A 349 7.25 6.64 -6.65
CA GLY A 349 8.36 6.44 -5.71
C GLY A 349 9.69 6.18 -6.40
N ILE A 350 9.73 5.29 -7.41
CA ILE A 350 10.93 4.96 -8.20
C ILE A 350 11.45 6.20 -8.93
N ALA A 351 10.57 6.90 -9.65
CA ALA A 351 10.96 8.05 -10.48
C ALA A 351 11.50 9.21 -9.63
N LEU A 352 10.86 9.52 -8.50
CA LEU A 352 11.32 10.55 -7.57
C LEU A 352 12.62 10.16 -6.85
N PHE A 353 12.77 8.89 -6.47
CA PHE A 353 13.99 8.40 -5.84
C PHE A 353 15.19 8.45 -6.78
N LEU A 354 15.03 8.01 -8.04
CA LEU A 354 16.08 8.10 -9.06
C LEU A 354 16.42 9.56 -9.38
N SER A 355 15.44 10.45 -9.45
CA SER A 355 15.67 11.90 -9.59
C SER A 355 16.52 12.43 -8.41
N SER A 356 16.19 12.02 -7.19
CA SER A 356 16.96 12.40 -5.98
C SER A 356 18.42 11.95 -6.07
N LEU A 357 18.67 10.68 -6.42
CA LEU A 357 20.04 10.15 -6.57
C LEU A 357 20.81 10.90 -7.68
N ALA A 358 20.18 11.16 -8.82
CA ALA A 358 20.79 11.87 -9.93
C ALA A 358 21.23 13.30 -9.54
N HIS A 359 20.39 14.02 -8.80
CA HIS A 359 20.71 15.37 -8.33
C HIS A 359 21.76 15.38 -7.21
N LYS A 360 21.66 14.47 -6.25
CA LYS A 360 22.61 14.39 -5.14
C LYS A 360 23.95 13.80 -5.52
N LYS A 361 24.03 13.06 -6.63
CA LYS A 361 25.25 12.40 -7.15
C LYS A 361 25.91 11.50 -6.08
N CYS A 362 25.11 10.78 -5.31
CA CYS A 362 25.54 9.87 -4.26
C CYS A 362 25.00 8.45 -4.52
N THR A 363 25.57 7.46 -3.89
CA THR A 363 25.05 6.09 -3.90
C THR A 363 23.83 5.95 -2.99
N ALA A 364 23.09 4.85 -3.14
CA ALA A 364 21.95 4.58 -2.29
C ALA A 364 22.35 4.43 -0.81
N SER A 365 23.46 3.77 -0.53
CA SER A 365 23.98 3.62 0.84
C SER A 365 24.41 4.96 1.47
N GLU A 366 25.05 5.83 0.69
CA GLU A 366 25.41 7.19 1.14
C GLU A 366 24.16 8.03 1.43
N LEU A 367 23.13 7.94 0.56
CA LEU A 367 21.84 8.60 0.81
C LEU A 367 21.19 8.07 2.09
N ARG A 368 21.15 6.75 2.27
CA ARG A 368 20.60 6.12 3.48
C ARG A 368 21.30 6.59 4.75
N ALA A 369 22.64 6.66 4.72
CA ALA A 369 23.47 7.12 5.84
C ALA A 369 23.26 8.60 6.20
N SER A 370 22.69 9.40 5.30
CA SER A 370 22.41 10.83 5.55
C SER A 370 21.16 11.07 6.41
N PHE A 371 20.31 10.05 6.60
CA PHE A 371 19.11 10.13 7.43
C PHE A 371 19.36 9.67 8.87
N PRO A 372 18.58 10.17 9.85
CA PRO A 372 18.58 9.61 11.19
C PRO A 372 18.36 8.10 11.16
N ASN A 373 19.10 7.37 11.97
CA ASN A 373 19.03 5.92 11.97
C ASN A 373 18.12 5.42 13.09
N TYR A 374 17.00 4.83 12.71
CA TYR A 374 16.01 4.20 13.58
C TYR A 374 15.72 2.78 13.12
N PHE A 375 15.35 1.93 14.07
CA PHE A 375 14.97 0.54 13.86
C PHE A 375 13.61 0.27 14.48
N VAL A 376 12.72 -0.40 13.72
CA VAL A 376 11.37 -0.74 14.18
C VAL A 376 11.30 -2.23 14.48
N ALA A 377 11.09 -2.58 15.75
CA ALA A 377 10.76 -3.94 16.16
C ALA A 377 9.25 -4.18 16.08
N LYS A 378 8.85 -5.33 15.52
CA LYS A 378 7.45 -5.71 15.29
C LYS A 378 7.12 -6.95 16.13
N ASN A 379 6.50 -6.74 17.27
CA ASN A 379 6.08 -7.75 18.23
C ASN A 379 4.56 -7.91 18.25
N ARG A 380 4.03 -8.94 18.93
CA ARG A 380 2.60 -9.15 19.11
C ARG A 380 2.30 -9.80 20.46
N ILE A 381 1.09 -9.58 20.96
CA ILE A 381 0.51 -10.26 22.11
C ILE A 381 -0.69 -11.05 21.59
N ASP A 382 -0.69 -12.37 21.80
CA ASP A 382 -1.82 -13.22 21.48
C ASP A 382 -2.93 -13.04 22.54
N LEU A 383 -4.17 -12.88 22.09
CA LEU A 383 -5.32 -12.60 22.97
C LEU A 383 -6.07 -13.86 23.32
N THR A 384 -6.61 -13.90 24.54
CA THR A 384 -7.62 -14.90 24.95
C THR A 384 -9.03 -14.34 24.71
N PRO A 385 -10.07 -15.19 24.59
CA PRO A 385 -11.46 -14.73 24.44
C PRO A 385 -11.95 -13.83 25.59
N SER A 386 -11.31 -13.91 26.76
CA SER A 386 -11.65 -13.12 27.94
C SER A 386 -10.90 -11.81 28.05
N THR A 387 -9.95 -11.50 27.14
CA THR A 387 -9.10 -10.31 27.21
C THR A 387 -9.88 -9.07 26.77
N ASP A 388 -10.09 -8.14 27.69
CA ASP A 388 -10.65 -6.82 27.40
C ASP A 388 -9.52 -5.87 26.94
N VAL A 389 -9.33 -5.79 25.61
CA VAL A 389 -8.27 -4.99 24.99
C VAL A 389 -8.44 -3.50 25.29
N ASP A 390 -9.66 -2.99 25.26
CA ASP A 390 -9.94 -1.58 25.44
C ASP A 390 -9.61 -1.15 26.87
N ALA A 391 -9.98 -1.97 27.87
CA ALA A 391 -9.60 -1.73 29.27
C ALA A 391 -8.08 -1.77 29.48
N ILE A 392 -7.36 -2.65 28.77
CA ILE A 392 -5.89 -2.73 28.84
C ILE A 392 -5.27 -1.45 28.27
N LEU A 393 -5.72 -1.00 27.08
CA LEU A 393 -5.19 0.22 26.45
C LEU A 393 -5.44 1.45 27.32
N GLU A 394 -6.61 1.57 27.98
CA GLU A 394 -6.87 2.68 28.91
C GLU A 394 -5.94 2.64 30.13
N LYS A 395 -5.66 1.46 30.70
CA LYS A 395 -4.69 1.33 31.79
C LYS A 395 -3.27 1.71 31.35
N VAL A 396 -2.87 1.34 30.13
CA VAL A 396 -1.57 1.74 29.57
C VAL A 396 -1.49 3.26 29.44
N LYS A 397 -2.54 3.92 28.94
CA LYS A 397 -2.60 5.40 28.87
C LYS A 397 -2.42 6.05 30.25
N GLU A 398 -3.11 5.56 31.26
CA GLU A 398 -2.97 6.12 32.62
C GLU A 398 -1.56 5.89 33.20
N LEU A 399 -0.95 4.75 32.93
CA LEU A 399 0.40 4.42 33.41
C LEU A 399 1.46 5.36 32.80
N TYR A 400 1.30 5.73 31.53
CA TYR A 400 2.24 6.58 30.78
C TYR A 400 1.72 8.01 30.55
N LYS A 401 0.76 8.49 31.35
CA LYS A 401 0.14 9.82 31.20
C LYS A 401 1.07 11.03 31.25
N ASN A 402 2.31 10.83 31.72
CA ASN A 402 3.33 11.88 31.76
C ASN A 402 4.15 11.95 30.46
N GLU A 403 3.97 10.97 29.57
CA GLU A 403 4.60 10.92 28.25
C GLU A 403 3.65 11.50 27.18
N GLN A 404 4.17 11.74 26.00
CA GLN A 404 3.34 12.17 24.88
C GLN A 404 2.56 10.94 24.34
N ILE A 405 1.23 10.97 24.45
CA ILE A 405 0.35 9.89 23.99
C ILE A 405 -0.42 10.33 22.75
N ASN A 406 -0.50 9.41 21.76
CA ASN A 406 -1.40 9.52 20.63
C ASN A 406 -2.31 8.27 20.60
N ASP A 407 -3.63 8.47 20.71
CA ASP A 407 -4.62 7.39 20.83
C ASP A 407 -5.63 7.33 19.66
N ILE A 408 -5.27 7.90 18.50
CA ILE A 408 -6.13 7.88 17.30
C ILE A 408 -6.33 6.46 16.73
N ASP A 409 -5.41 5.52 17.03
CA ASP A 409 -5.50 4.11 16.63
C ASP A 409 -4.73 3.24 17.63
N GLY A 410 -5.38 2.80 18.68
CA GLY A 410 -4.73 2.15 19.81
C GLY A 410 -4.04 3.16 20.75
N VAL A 411 -2.83 2.85 21.22
CA VAL A 411 -2.05 3.73 22.09
C VAL A 411 -0.61 3.78 21.64
N LYS A 412 -0.15 4.93 21.15
CA LYS A 412 1.25 5.22 20.89
C LYS A 412 1.78 6.11 21.99
N ILE A 413 2.92 5.72 22.56
CA ILE A 413 3.67 6.47 23.58
C ILE A 413 4.96 6.94 22.93
N ASP A 414 5.12 8.25 22.79
CA ASP A 414 6.32 8.89 22.26
C ASP A 414 7.22 9.35 23.42
N PHE A 415 8.44 8.81 23.45
CA PHE A 415 9.53 9.28 24.30
C PHE A 415 10.44 10.22 23.49
N PRO A 416 11.37 10.93 24.12
CA PRO A 416 12.26 11.87 23.41
C PRO A 416 13.02 11.25 22.23
N ASP A 417 13.46 9.99 22.33
CA ASP A 417 14.35 9.32 21.39
C ASP A 417 13.81 7.98 20.83
N LYS A 418 12.63 7.54 21.29
CA LYS A 418 12.01 6.26 20.92
C LYS A 418 10.50 6.34 21.05
N TRP A 419 9.79 5.35 20.52
CA TRP A 419 8.33 5.21 20.72
C TRP A 419 7.91 3.76 20.79
N VAL A 420 6.72 3.51 21.35
CA VAL A 420 6.03 2.21 21.29
C VAL A 420 4.55 2.41 21.00
N HIS A 421 3.99 1.55 20.15
CA HIS A 421 2.61 1.59 19.69
C HIS A 421 1.92 0.25 19.91
N LEU A 422 0.86 0.24 20.69
CA LEU A 422 -0.01 -0.91 20.93
C LEU A 422 -1.31 -0.72 20.17
N ARG A 423 -1.66 -1.66 19.29
CA ARG A 423 -2.86 -1.59 18.47
C ARG A 423 -3.54 -2.93 18.34
N LYS A 424 -4.86 -2.96 18.58
CA LYS A 424 -5.70 -4.14 18.30
C LYS A 424 -5.65 -4.48 16.82
N SER A 425 -5.43 -5.74 16.47
CA SER A 425 -5.54 -6.18 15.09
C SER A 425 -7.01 -6.28 14.68
N ASN A 426 -7.32 -5.77 13.47
CA ASN A 426 -8.68 -5.89 12.91
C ASN A 426 -8.94 -7.26 12.26
N THR A 427 -7.92 -8.12 12.14
CA THR A 427 -7.98 -9.37 11.37
C THR A 427 -7.60 -10.60 12.18
N GLU A 428 -6.94 -10.42 13.31
CA GLU A 428 -6.41 -11.49 14.15
C GLU A 428 -6.68 -11.19 15.63
N PRO A 429 -6.85 -12.19 16.50
CA PRO A 429 -7.03 -11.99 17.93
C PRO A 429 -5.70 -11.64 18.62
N ILE A 430 -5.06 -10.53 18.23
CA ILE A 430 -3.78 -10.07 18.77
C ILE A 430 -3.78 -8.56 19.03
N ILE A 431 -2.88 -8.11 19.92
CA ILE A 431 -2.41 -6.74 19.97
C ILE A 431 -1.05 -6.70 19.24
N ARG A 432 -0.93 -5.85 18.23
CA ARG A 432 0.36 -5.53 17.61
C ARG A 432 1.12 -4.56 18.50
N VAL A 433 2.39 -4.86 18.75
CA VAL A 433 3.28 -4.03 19.56
C VAL A 433 4.48 -3.67 18.70
N TYR A 434 4.47 -2.45 18.17
CA TYR A 434 5.57 -1.91 17.39
C TYR A 434 6.34 -0.92 18.25
N SER A 435 7.65 -0.94 18.14
CA SER A 435 8.53 -0.05 18.90
C SER A 435 9.72 0.38 18.06
N GLU A 436 10.15 1.62 18.23
CA GLU A 436 11.27 2.20 17.49
C GLU A 436 12.30 2.79 18.46
N ALA A 437 13.58 2.55 18.17
CA ALA A 437 14.72 3.13 18.87
C ALA A 437 15.94 3.25 17.93
N HIS A 438 17.09 3.70 18.44
CA HIS A 438 18.32 3.85 17.66
C HIS A 438 19.03 2.54 17.32
N THR A 439 18.71 1.45 18.02
CA THR A 439 19.17 0.09 17.71
C THR A 439 18.00 -0.90 17.71
N MET A 440 18.13 -2.01 17.01
CA MET A 440 17.11 -3.06 17.00
C MET A 440 16.94 -3.68 18.40
N GLU A 441 18.05 -3.83 19.15
CA GLU A 441 18.04 -4.35 20.51
C GLU A 441 17.24 -3.46 21.47
N GLU A 442 17.43 -2.14 21.38
CA GLU A 442 16.68 -1.17 22.20
C GLU A 442 15.19 -1.15 21.80
N ALA A 443 14.88 -1.18 20.50
CA ALA A 443 13.52 -1.23 20.01
C ALA A 443 12.79 -2.49 20.51
N ASP A 444 13.41 -3.66 20.36
CA ASP A 444 12.82 -4.93 20.81
C ASP A 444 12.68 -4.99 22.34
N ALA A 445 13.66 -4.48 23.10
CA ALA A 445 13.59 -4.39 24.55
C ALA A 445 12.41 -3.52 25.02
N LEU A 446 12.20 -2.35 24.40
CA LEU A 446 11.06 -1.48 24.68
C LEU A 446 9.72 -2.17 24.39
N GLY A 447 9.61 -2.86 23.24
CA GLY A 447 8.41 -3.62 22.91
C GLY A 447 8.11 -4.72 23.92
N LYS A 448 9.12 -5.48 24.33
CA LYS A 448 8.99 -6.55 25.33
C LYS A 448 8.64 -6.04 26.73
N GLU A 449 9.15 -4.87 27.11
CA GLU A 449 8.78 -4.20 28.36
C GLU A 449 7.29 -3.91 28.40
N LEU A 450 6.74 -3.30 27.34
CA LEU A 450 5.31 -3.03 27.23
C LEU A 450 4.47 -4.31 27.16
N MET A 451 4.94 -5.36 26.47
CA MET A 451 4.27 -6.65 26.45
C MET A 451 4.15 -7.22 27.88
N LYS A 452 5.21 -7.13 28.68
CA LYS A 452 5.17 -7.57 30.08
C LYS A 452 4.14 -6.78 30.88
N VAL A 453 4.12 -5.44 30.74
CA VAL A 453 3.10 -4.60 31.40
C VAL A 453 1.68 -5.05 31.05
N VAL A 454 1.43 -5.37 29.76
CA VAL A 454 0.11 -5.88 29.32
C VAL A 454 -0.20 -7.26 29.91
N TYR A 455 0.77 -8.19 29.94
CA TYR A 455 0.58 -9.51 30.55
C TYR A 455 0.29 -9.43 32.06
N ASP A 456 0.93 -8.51 32.76
CA ASP A 456 0.70 -8.29 34.20
C ASP A 456 -0.70 -7.67 34.48
N MET A 457 -1.40 -7.18 33.46
CA MET A 457 -2.77 -6.61 33.54
C MET A 457 -3.89 -7.59 33.14
N GLN A 458 -3.54 -8.72 32.51
CA GLN A 458 -4.49 -9.78 32.12
C GLN A 458 -4.85 -10.67 33.28
#